data_fd91496e6d5b1e879e592a705243f19c
#
_entry.id   fd91496e6d5b1e879e592a705243f19c
#
_cell.length_a   1.000
_cell.length_b   1.000
_cell.length_c   1.000
_cell.angle_alpha   90.00
_cell.angle_beta   90.00
_cell.angle_gamma   90.00
#
_symmetry.space_group_name_H-M   'P 1'
#
loop_
_entity.id
_entity.type
_entity.pdbx_description
1 polymer ?
#
loop_
_entity_poly.entity_id
_entity_poly.type
_entity_poly.pdbx_seq_one_letter_code
_entity_poly.pdbx_strand_id
1 'polypeptide(L)'
;MSYYIWHGNPHWDGELLWTKLGQIYQGGMWFLKKDKISGFKASQYSNGTDYRSNSNWKTWNENDPYWQKTPVSGKPSNINDCFFLPAMGYVNAGTLNMNLGGYYGAYWTATPVLGDDTTYRALLLHFSPTVVGIEGQ
;
A
#
# COMPACT_ATOMS: atom_id res chain seq x y z
N MET A 1 -1.80 -6.46 -4.12
CA MET A 1 -0.96 -5.41 -3.47
C MET A 1 0.32 -5.97 -2.87
N SER A 2 0.33 -7.19 -2.34
CA SER A 2 1.55 -7.79 -1.75
C SER A 2 2.78 -7.72 -2.67
N TYR A 3 2.61 -7.99 -3.95
CA TYR A 3 3.72 -7.87 -4.92
C TYR A 3 4.28 -6.44 -5.02
N TYR A 4 3.44 -5.41 -4.95
CA TYR A 4 3.91 -4.02 -4.95
C TYR A 4 4.73 -3.71 -3.70
N ILE A 5 4.34 -4.26 -2.55
CA ILE A 5 5.08 -4.04 -1.31
C ILE A 5 6.43 -4.76 -1.35
N TRP A 6 6.44 -6.04 -1.72
CA TRP A 6 7.64 -6.88 -1.64
C TRP A 6 8.56 -6.79 -2.84
N HIS A 7 8.01 -6.58 -4.04
CA HIS A 7 8.77 -6.56 -5.29
C HIS A 7 8.67 -5.23 -6.02
N GLY A 8 7.83 -4.32 -5.57
CA GLY A 8 7.65 -2.99 -6.13
C GLY A 8 8.68 -1.97 -5.68
N ASN A 9 9.64 -2.39 -4.86
CA ASN A 9 10.71 -1.54 -4.33
C ASN A 9 10.19 -0.19 -3.80
N PRO A 10 9.30 -0.19 -2.80
CA PRO A 10 8.66 1.03 -2.34
C PRO A 10 9.67 2.02 -1.77
N HIS A 11 9.57 3.28 -2.21
CA HIS A 11 10.39 4.39 -1.76
C HIS A 11 9.52 5.47 -1.14
N TRP A 12 9.82 5.86 0.09
CA TRP A 12 9.22 7.04 0.69
C TRP A 12 9.95 8.29 0.21
N ASP A 13 9.21 9.16 -0.49
CA ASP A 13 9.69 10.46 -0.93
C ASP A 13 8.96 11.54 -0.12
N GLY A 14 9.64 12.12 0.85
CA GLY A 14 9.09 13.16 1.73
C GLY A 14 9.09 14.55 1.12
N GLU A 15 9.67 14.72 -0.07
CA GLU A 15 9.90 16.03 -0.69
C GLU A 15 8.98 16.33 -1.86
N LEU A 16 8.42 15.29 -2.52
CA LEU A 16 7.56 15.50 -3.68
C LEU A 16 6.29 16.27 -3.28
N LEU A 17 6.07 17.39 -3.95
CA LEU A 17 4.92 18.24 -3.72
C LEU A 17 3.69 17.73 -4.49
N TRP A 18 2.53 17.77 -3.85
CA TRP A 18 1.24 17.49 -4.46
C TRP A 18 0.17 18.43 -3.89
N THR A 19 -0.94 18.59 -4.59
CA THR A 19 -1.99 19.53 -4.21
C THR A 19 -3.32 18.84 -4.01
N LYS A 20 -4.10 19.30 -3.04
CA LYS A 20 -5.48 18.90 -2.81
C LYS A 20 -6.28 20.04 -2.21
N LEU A 21 -7.48 20.27 -2.76
CA LEU A 21 -8.40 21.31 -2.28
C LEU A 21 -7.74 22.69 -2.15
N GLY A 22 -6.88 23.05 -3.11
CA GLY A 22 -6.19 24.33 -3.15
C GLY A 22 -5.03 24.49 -2.17
N GLN A 23 -4.65 23.43 -1.45
CA GLN A 23 -3.51 23.41 -0.54
C GLN A 23 -2.38 22.56 -1.08
N ILE A 24 -1.15 22.92 -0.71
CA ILE A 24 0.08 22.20 -1.09
C ILE A 24 0.49 21.31 0.06
N TYR A 25 0.75 20.04 -0.27
CA TYR A 25 1.29 19.04 0.64
C TYR A 25 2.58 18.47 0.06
N GLN A 26 3.29 17.70 0.85
CA GLN A 26 4.46 16.95 0.38
C GLN A 26 4.49 15.57 1.01
N GLY A 27 5.16 14.65 0.32
CA GLY A 27 5.39 13.29 0.79
C GLY A 27 4.42 12.25 0.25
N GLY A 28 4.92 11.07 0.05
CA GLY A 28 4.19 9.91 -0.43
C GLY A 28 5.11 8.74 -0.78
N MET A 29 4.54 7.75 -1.41
CA MET A 29 5.22 6.49 -1.70
C MET A 29 5.28 6.23 -3.20
N TRP A 30 6.46 5.89 -3.69
CA TRP A 30 6.71 5.39 -5.03
C TRP A 30 6.71 3.86 -5.04
N PHE A 31 6.07 3.28 -6.05
CA PHE A 31 6.10 1.84 -6.32
C PHE A 31 6.45 1.61 -7.79
N LEU A 32 7.13 0.51 -8.11
CA LEU A 32 7.27 0.05 -9.47
C LEU A 32 5.89 -0.24 -10.08
N LYS A 33 5.70 0.09 -11.35
CA LYS A 33 4.52 -0.32 -12.13
C LYS A 33 4.48 -1.85 -12.25
N LYS A 34 3.29 -2.41 -12.36
CA LYS A 34 3.08 -3.88 -12.43
C LYS A 34 3.87 -4.55 -13.57
N ASP A 35 4.00 -3.88 -14.71
CA ASP A 35 4.74 -4.38 -15.88
C ASP A 35 6.27 -4.31 -15.69
N LYS A 36 6.73 -3.65 -14.65
CA LYS A 36 8.13 -3.57 -14.23
C LYS A 36 8.50 -4.53 -13.10
N ILE A 37 7.52 -5.25 -12.56
CA ILE A 37 7.73 -6.26 -11.53
C ILE A 37 7.69 -7.64 -12.19
N SER A 38 8.84 -8.33 -12.22
CA SER A 38 8.95 -9.66 -12.79
C SER A 38 8.04 -10.65 -12.07
N GLY A 39 7.26 -11.42 -12.84
CA GLY A 39 6.36 -12.43 -12.30
C GLY A 39 5.18 -11.87 -11.50
N PHE A 40 4.76 -10.62 -11.74
CA PHE A 40 3.65 -9.99 -11.03
C PHE A 40 2.37 -10.82 -11.09
N LYS A 41 1.79 -11.10 -9.93
CA LYS A 41 0.50 -11.79 -9.78
C LYS A 41 -0.34 -11.09 -8.73
N ALA A 42 -1.44 -10.48 -9.17
CA ALA A 42 -2.31 -9.66 -8.33
C ALA A 42 -2.94 -10.42 -7.14
N SER A 43 -3.10 -11.75 -7.28
CA SER A 43 -3.77 -12.61 -6.30
C SER A 43 -2.83 -13.37 -5.36
N GLN A 44 -1.54 -13.16 -5.47
CA GLN A 44 -0.58 -13.92 -4.67
C GLN A 44 0.20 -13.03 -3.71
N TYR A 45 0.59 -13.62 -2.57
CA TYR A 45 1.63 -13.09 -1.71
C TYR A 45 3.00 -13.22 -2.39
N SER A 46 3.99 -12.55 -1.84
CA SER A 46 5.38 -12.64 -2.31
C SER A 46 5.94 -14.06 -2.32
N ASN A 47 5.41 -14.95 -1.47
CA ASN A 47 5.80 -16.37 -1.40
C ASN A 47 5.05 -17.27 -2.40
N GLY A 48 4.17 -16.70 -3.25
CA GLY A 48 3.40 -17.46 -4.24
C GLY A 48 2.07 -18.01 -3.76
N THR A 49 1.71 -17.84 -2.48
CA THR A 49 0.42 -18.30 -1.96
C THR A 49 -0.72 -17.44 -2.50
N ASP A 50 -1.76 -18.08 -3.06
CA ASP A 50 -2.97 -17.37 -3.49
C ASP A 50 -3.87 -17.09 -2.28
N TYR A 51 -4.00 -15.83 -1.90
CA TYR A 51 -4.77 -15.42 -0.73
C TYR A 51 -6.29 -15.43 -0.95
N ARG A 52 -6.78 -15.62 -2.18
CA ARG A 52 -8.22 -15.73 -2.47
C ARG A 52 -8.75 -17.12 -2.12
N SER A 53 -7.91 -18.14 -2.23
CA SER A 53 -8.28 -19.54 -2.00
C SER A 53 -7.93 -20.04 -0.60
N ASN A 54 -7.27 -19.23 0.20
CA ASN A 54 -6.71 -19.66 1.47
C ASN A 54 -7.26 -18.82 2.62
N SER A 55 -7.68 -19.48 3.68
CA SER A 55 -8.06 -18.85 4.95
C SER A 55 -6.87 -18.28 5.74
N ASN A 56 -5.68 -18.22 5.16
CA ASN A 56 -4.47 -17.71 5.82
C ASN A 56 -4.57 -16.24 6.21
N TRP A 57 -5.44 -15.46 5.56
CA TRP A 57 -5.71 -14.12 6.04
C TRP A 57 -6.34 -14.10 7.46
N LYS A 58 -6.96 -15.21 7.90
CA LYS A 58 -7.45 -15.39 9.28
C LYS A 58 -6.34 -15.38 10.33
N THR A 59 -5.13 -15.68 9.91
CA THR A 59 -3.95 -15.67 10.77
C THR A 59 -3.15 -14.37 10.60
N TRP A 60 -3.75 -13.34 9.99
CA TRP A 60 -3.11 -12.04 9.87
C TRP A 60 -2.62 -11.57 11.24
N ASN A 61 -1.36 -11.29 11.29
CA ASN A 61 -0.69 -10.72 12.43
C ASN A 61 0.07 -9.49 11.94
N GLU A 62 -0.12 -8.37 12.56
CA GLU A 62 0.56 -7.12 12.24
C GLU A 62 2.09 -7.26 12.21
N ASN A 63 2.61 -8.27 12.87
CA ASN A 63 4.03 -8.61 12.87
C ASN A 63 4.43 -9.61 11.78
N ASP A 64 3.49 -10.06 10.92
CA ASP A 64 3.80 -10.96 9.83
C ASP A 64 4.63 -10.22 8.78
N PRO A 65 5.86 -10.68 8.50
CA PRO A 65 6.76 -10.02 7.55
C PRO A 65 6.20 -9.96 6.12
N TYR A 66 5.17 -10.72 5.80
CA TYR A 66 4.52 -10.68 4.48
C TYR A 66 3.52 -9.53 4.33
N TRP A 67 3.08 -8.91 5.42
CA TRP A 67 2.07 -7.86 5.41
C TRP A 67 2.65 -6.45 5.45
N GLN A 68 3.88 -6.30 5.88
CA GLN A 68 4.52 -4.99 6.00
C GLN A 68 6.02 -5.04 5.70
N LYS A 69 6.56 -3.92 5.30
CA LYS A 69 7.97 -3.73 4.96
C LYS A 69 8.39 -2.30 5.27
N THR A 70 9.65 -2.10 5.60
CA THR A 70 10.25 -0.77 5.66
C THR A 70 10.55 -0.29 4.25
N PRO A 71 10.04 0.87 3.80
CA PRO A 71 10.38 1.42 2.50
C PRO A 71 11.81 1.95 2.47
N VAL A 72 12.37 2.06 1.26
CA VAL A 72 13.62 2.79 1.05
C VAL A 72 13.35 4.28 1.20
N SER A 73 14.23 5.01 1.86
CA SER A 73 14.11 6.46 2.00
C SER A 73 14.61 7.18 0.75
N GLY A 74 13.84 8.16 0.30
CA GLY A 74 14.18 9.01 -0.83
C GLY A 74 13.55 8.60 -2.16
N LYS A 75 13.57 9.53 -3.10
CA LYS A 75 13.04 9.35 -4.45
C LYS A 75 13.81 8.24 -5.20
N PRO A 76 13.11 7.31 -5.89
CA PRO A 76 13.80 6.33 -6.72
C PRO A 76 14.45 6.97 -7.94
N SER A 77 15.57 6.40 -8.41
CA SER A 77 16.27 6.89 -9.60
C SER A 77 15.51 6.61 -10.92
N ASN A 78 14.67 5.57 -10.92
CA ASN A 78 13.93 5.08 -12.10
C ASN A 78 12.45 5.50 -12.05
N ILE A 79 12.17 6.76 -11.77
CA ILE A 79 10.79 7.27 -11.59
C ILE A 79 9.86 7.00 -12.76
N ASN A 80 10.38 6.90 -13.99
CA ASN A 80 9.57 6.59 -15.17
C ASN A 80 8.97 5.17 -15.14
N ASP A 81 9.60 4.26 -14.40
CA ASP A 81 9.12 2.91 -14.16
C ASP A 81 8.23 2.80 -12.93
N CYS A 82 8.01 3.90 -12.23
CA CYS A 82 7.26 3.96 -10.98
C CYS A 82 5.95 4.75 -11.13
N PHE A 83 5.06 4.56 -10.17
CA PHE A 83 3.93 5.44 -9.91
C PHE A 83 3.98 5.96 -8.47
N PHE A 84 3.40 7.11 -8.25
CA PHE A 84 3.41 7.79 -6.96
C PHE A 84 2.02 7.79 -6.34
N LEU A 85 1.95 7.48 -5.04
CA LEU A 85 0.76 7.63 -4.22
C LEU A 85 1.00 8.70 -3.15
N PRO A 86 0.28 9.82 -3.19
CA PRO A 86 0.40 10.88 -2.19
C PRO A 86 0.04 10.39 -0.77
N ALA A 87 0.71 10.91 0.25
CA ALA A 87 0.35 10.67 1.65
C ALA A 87 -0.84 11.54 2.06
N MET A 88 -2.04 11.18 1.61
CA MET A 88 -3.27 11.99 1.75
C MET A 88 -3.99 11.81 3.09
N GLY A 89 -3.45 11.07 4.05
CA GLY A 89 -4.22 10.66 5.22
C GLY A 89 -5.17 9.49 4.89
N TYR A 90 -6.32 9.46 5.54
CA TYR A 90 -7.32 8.40 5.31
C TYR A 90 -8.74 8.95 5.45
N VAL A 91 -9.71 8.22 4.89
CA VAL A 91 -11.14 8.50 5.04
C VAL A 91 -11.72 7.51 6.06
N ASN A 92 -12.35 8.03 7.10
CA ASN A 92 -13.05 7.23 8.09
C ASN A 92 -14.52 7.69 8.17
N ALA A 93 -15.44 6.75 7.99
CA ALA A 93 -16.89 6.99 8.04
C ALA A 93 -17.34 8.20 7.19
N GLY A 94 -16.76 8.36 6.00
CA GLY A 94 -17.06 9.47 5.10
C GLY A 94 -16.34 10.78 5.42
N THR A 95 -15.59 10.85 6.52
CA THR A 95 -14.80 12.02 6.90
C THR A 95 -13.34 11.83 6.52
N LEU A 96 -12.81 12.77 5.74
CA LEU A 96 -11.40 12.81 5.37
C LEU A 96 -10.56 13.32 6.55
N ASN A 97 -9.69 12.47 7.07
CA ASN A 97 -8.72 12.86 8.09
C ASN A 97 -7.42 13.30 7.44
N MET A 98 -7.27 14.62 7.27
CA MET A 98 -6.08 15.24 6.69
C MET A 98 -5.00 15.59 7.72
N ASN A 99 -5.22 15.34 9.01
CA ASN A 99 -4.23 15.62 10.05
C ASN A 99 -2.92 14.84 9.86
N LEU A 100 -2.99 13.74 9.10
CA LEU A 100 -1.84 12.91 8.72
C LEU A 100 -1.38 13.16 7.27
N GLY A 101 -1.93 14.18 6.60
CA GLY A 101 -1.50 14.54 5.26
C GLY A 101 -0.02 14.92 5.22
N GLY A 102 0.71 14.36 4.26
CA GLY A 102 2.17 14.49 4.17
C GLY A 102 2.96 13.48 5.01
N TYR A 103 2.28 12.63 5.80
CA TYR A 103 2.94 11.62 6.64
C TYR A 103 2.37 10.21 6.48
N TYR A 104 1.08 10.10 6.20
CA TYR A 104 0.38 8.81 6.12
C TYR A 104 -0.51 8.75 4.89
N GLY A 105 -0.53 7.61 4.23
CA GLY A 105 -1.45 7.32 3.13
C GLY A 105 -2.16 5.98 3.35
N ALA A 106 -3.46 5.96 3.05
CA ALA A 106 -4.26 4.75 3.08
C ALA A 106 -5.17 4.68 1.85
N TYR A 107 -5.09 3.55 1.13
CA TYR A 107 -5.78 3.37 -0.15
C TYR A 107 -6.47 2.01 -0.20
N TRP A 108 -7.74 2.01 -0.52
CA TRP A 108 -8.47 0.77 -0.78
C TRP A 108 -7.93 0.09 -2.04
N THR A 109 -7.77 -1.21 -1.96
CA THR A 109 -7.42 -2.01 -3.14
C THR A 109 -8.68 -2.59 -3.78
N ALA A 110 -8.58 -2.90 -5.07
CA ALA A 110 -9.68 -3.56 -5.78
C ALA A 110 -9.78 -5.07 -5.51
N THR A 111 -8.89 -5.61 -4.67
CA THR A 111 -8.85 -7.05 -4.41
C THR A 111 -9.67 -7.39 -3.18
N PRO A 112 -10.80 -8.12 -3.34
CA PRO A 112 -11.56 -8.62 -2.20
C PRO A 112 -10.86 -9.80 -1.55
N VAL A 113 -11.04 -9.95 -0.25
CA VAL A 113 -10.61 -11.11 0.53
C VAL A 113 -11.81 -11.70 1.24
N LEU A 114 -11.94 -13.02 1.23
CA LEU A 114 -13.03 -13.70 1.93
C LEU A 114 -12.78 -13.68 3.44
N GLY A 115 -13.74 -13.16 4.19
CA GLY A 115 -13.72 -13.13 5.65
C GLY A 115 -14.05 -14.47 6.33
N ASP A 116 -13.93 -14.51 7.66
CA ASP A 116 -14.18 -15.69 8.50
C ASP A 116 -15.61 -16.22 8.40
N ASP A 117 -16.53 -15.31 8.20
CA ASP A 117 -17.97 -15.50 8.26
C ASP A 117 -18.61 -15.49 6.86
N THR A 118 -17.83 -15.80 5.83
CA THR A 118 -18.23 -15.69 4.42
C THR A 118 -18.45 -14.25 3.93
N THR A 119 -18.14 -13.26 4.73
CA THR A 119 -18.16 -11.87 4.29
C THR A 119 -16.90 -11.53 3.49
N TYR A 120 -17.06 -10.68 2.48
CA TYR A 120 -15.92 -10.15 1.73
C TYR A 120 -15.39 -8.91 2.43
N ARG A 121 -14.08 -8.85 2.55
CA ARG A 121 -13.36 -7.68 3.05
C ARG A 121 -12.53 -7.07 1.94
N ALA A 122 -12.23 -5.79 2.05
CA ALA A 122 -11.28 -5.12 1.17
C ALA A 122 -9.89 -5.12 1.81
N LEU A 123 -8.86 -5.18 0.98
CA LEU A 123 -7.51 -4.92 1.44
C LEU A 123 -7.23 -3.42 1.39
N LEU A 124 -6.65 -2.91 2.45
CA LEU A 124 -6.18 -1.53 2.57
C LEU A 124 -4.66 -1.52 2.43
N LEU A 125 -4.15 -0.77 1.46
CA LEU A 125 -2.74 -0.40 1.40
C LEU A 125 -2.54 0.81 2.32
N HIS A 126 -1.59 0.73 3.23
CA HIS A 126 -1.20 1.86 4.06
C HIS A 126 0.31 2.08 4.05
N PHE A 127 0.72 3.30 4.25
CA PHE A 127 2.14 3.64 4.30
C PHE A 127 2.44 4.92 5.07
N SER A 128 3.66 4.99 5.55
CA SER A 128 4.30 6.14 6.19
C SER A 128 5.79 6.14 5.86
N PRO A 129 6.61 7.09 6.34
CA PRO A 129 8.06 7.06 6.13
C PRO A 129 8.75 5.78 6.58
N THR A 130 8.18 5.06 7.54
CA THR A 130 8.82 3.91 8.19
C THR A 130 8.19 2.57 7.88
N VAL A 131 6.98 2.56 7.31
CA VAL A 131 6.26 1.31 7.02
C VAL A 131 5.45 1.42 5.74
N VAL A 132 5.36 0.34 5.02
CA VAL A 132 4.39 0.09 3.96
C VAL A 132 3.80 -1.30 4.18
N GLY A 133 2.48 -1.40 4.16
CA GLY A 133 1.80 -2.65 4.48
C GLY A 133 0.41 -2.77 3.84
N ILE A 134 -0.18 -3.94 4.02
CA ILE A 134 -1.58 -4.20 3.70
C ILE A 134 -2.28 -4.78 4.92
N GLU A 135 -3.54 -4.46 5.07
CA GLU A 135 -4.40 -5.03 6.10
C GLU A 135 -5.80 -5.32 5.55
N GLY A 136 -6.50 -6.27 6.14
CA GLY A 136 -7.89 -6.57 5.83
C GLY A 136 -8.83 -5.73 6.70
N GLN A 137 -9.79 -5.08 6.06
CA GLN A 137 -10.80 -4.25 6.72
C GLN A 137 -12.21 -4.76 6.39
#